data_ffbe9cd930f69fc42db944821f24139d
#
_entry.id   ffbe9cd930f69fc42db944821f24139d
#
_cell.length_a   1.000
_cell.length_b   1.000
_cell.length_c   1.000
_cell.angle_alpha   90.00
_cell.angle_beta   90.00
_cell.angle_gamma   90.00
#
_symmetry.space_group_name_H-M   'P 1'
#
loop_
_entity.id
_entity.type
_entity.pdbx_description
1 polymer ?
#
loop_
_entity_poly.entity_id
_entity_poly.type
_entity_poly.pdbx_seq_one_letter_code
_entity_poly.pdbx_strand_id
1 'polypeptide(L)'
;MRTRQLTMEGQVDGDNFWHVAGSQDGHWVAGDNFARELWLIDRHTKERVLLTAGHKTTARDHVHPTFKPDGTSIEIQSAMLSEDGRSMNICIVKLPQHLVDRYKQ
;
A
#
# COMPACT_ATOMS: atom_id res chain seq x y z
N MET A 1 -8.68 -8.84 16.28
CA MET A 1 -8.76 -9.14 14.86
C MET A 1 -7.42 -9.63 14.37
N ARG A 2 -7.42 -10.53 13.46
CA ARG A 2 -6.18 -11.10 12.96
C ARG A 2 -5.85 -10.48 11.61
N THR A 3 -4.74 -9.77 11.57
CA THR A 3 -4.29 -9.11 10.36
C THR A 3 -4.14 -10.08 9.20
N ARG A 4 -3.61 -11.26 9.49
CA ARG A 4 -3.43 -12.25 8.44
C ARG A 4 -4.74 -12.65 7.76
N GLN A 5 -5.83 -12.59 8.50
CA GLN A 5 -7.12 -12.94 7.92
C GLN A 5 -7.57 -11.91 6.90
N LEU A 6 -7.31 -10.65 7.18
CA LEU A 6 -7.58 -9.61 6.21
C LEU A 6 -6.77 -9.83 4.95
N THR A 7 -5.49 -10.12 5.11
CA THR A 7 -4.64 -10.32 3.96
C THR A 7 -4.98 -11.59 3.21
N MET A 8 -5.34 -12.63 3.91
CA MET A 8 -5.71 -13.87 3.23
C MET A 8 -6.97 -13.69 2.41
N GLU A 9 -7.89 -12.95 2.92
CA GLU A 9 -9.09 -12.66 2.17
C GLU A 9 -8.84 -11.62 1.09
N GLY A 10 -7.89 -10.74 1.33
CA GLY A 10 -7.47 -9.78 0.33
C GLY A 10 -6.61 -10.38 -0.74
N GLN A 11 -6.14 -11.60 -0.53
CA GLN A 11 -5.37 -12.32 -1.53
C GLN A 11 -6.23 -12.83 -2.64
N VAL A 12 -7.37 -12.30 -2.78
CA VAL A 12 -8.21 -12.73 -3.86
C VAL A 12 -7.42 -12.68 -5.14
N ASP A 13 -7.70 -13.60 -5.98
CA ASP A 13 -7.09 -13.70 -7.30
C ASP A 13 -5.62 -14.10 -7.26
N GLY A 14 -5.17 -14.60 -6.13
CA GLY A 14 -3.84 -15.17 -6.06
C GLY A 14 -2.69 -14.18 -5.99
N ASP A 15 -2.98 -12.91 -5.77
CA ASP A 15 -1.92 -11.94 -5.59
C ASP A 15 -1.25 -12.14 -4.25
N ASN A 16 0.06 -12.06 -4.27
CA ASN A 16 0.86 -12.18 -3.06
C ASN A 16 1.48 -10.83 -2.75
N PHE A 17 1.22 -10.35 -1.55
CA PHE A 17 1.81 -9.12 -1.07
C PHE A 17 2.92 -9.45 -0.08
N TRP A 18 4.04 -8.75 -0.22
CA TRP A 18 5.16 -8.93 0.69
C TRP A 18 4.91 -8.28 2.02
N HIS A 19 4.47 -7.03 1.97
CA HIS A 19 4.20 -6.25 3.18
C HIS A 19 2.81 -5.69 3.06
N VAL A 20 2.08 -5.78 4.15
CA VAL A 20 0.72 -5.25 4.20
C VAL A 20 0.60 -4.39 5.43
N ALA A 21 -0.25 -3.37 5.32
CA ALA A 21 -0.53 -2.47 6.43
C ALA A 21 -2.00 -2.13 6.41
N GLY A 22 -2.62 -2.15 7.58
CA GLY A 22 -4.02 -1.75 7.70
C GLY A 22 -4.14 -0.29 8.09
N SER A 23 -5.18 0.36 7.59
CA SER A 23 -5.50 1.70 8.05
C SER A 23 -6.00 1.65 9.48
N GLN A 24 -5.84 2.77 10.19
CA GLN A 24 -6.21 2.81 11.60
C GLN A 24 -7.71 2.60 11.81
N ASP A 25 -8.53 3.05 10.87
CA ASP A 25 -9.98 2.88 10.95
C ASP A 25 -10.46 1.49 10.52
N GLY A 26 -9.57 0.65 10.00
CA GLY A 26 -9.91 -0.71 9.66
C GLY A 26 -10.61 -0.91 8.33
N HIS A 27 -10.71 0.12 7.50
CA HIS A 27 -11.42 0.01 6.23
C HIS A 27 -10.51 -0.39 5.07
N TRP A 28 -9.22 -0.11 5.16
CA TRP A 28 -8.31 -0.27 4.03
C TRP A 28 -7.07 -1.05 4.40
N VAL A 29 -6.55 -1.75 3.41
CA VAL A 29 -5.26 -2.44 3.52
C VAL A 29 -4.40 -1.98 2.35
N ALA A 30 -3.15 -1.66 2.63
CA ALA A 30 -2.18 -1.37 1.59
C ALA A 30 -1.20 -2.54 1.49
N GLY A 31 -0.81 -2.89 0.28
CA GLY A 31 0.13 -3.97 0.07
C GLY A 31 1.06 -3.69 -1.09
N ASP A 32 2.31 -4.12 -0.95
CA ASP A 32 3.27 -4.12 -2.04
C ASP A 32 3.47 -5.54 -2.54
N ASN A 33 3.80 -5.67 -3.82
CA ASN A 33 4.00 -6.99 -4.41
C ASN A 33 5.38 -7.09 -5.08
N PHE A 34 5.65 -8.25 -5.65
CA PHE A 34 6.95 -8.50 -6.29
C PHE A 34 7.16 -7.62 -7.53
N ALA A 35 6.09 -7.13 -8.12
CA ALA A 35 6.19 -6.21 -9.26
C ALA A 35 6.48 -4.78 -8.82
N ARG A 36 6.67 -4.55 -7.53
CA ARG A 36 6.94 -3.25 -6.93
C ARG A 36 5.82 -2.27 -7.22
N GLU A 37 4.63 -2.75 -7.02
CA GLU A 37 3.42 -1.96 -7.11
C GLU A 37 2.85 -1.76 -5.72
N LEU A 38 2.16 -0.64 -5.53
CA LEU A 38 1.45 -0.36 -4.28
C LEU A 38 -0.03 -0.43 -4.57
N TRP A 39 -0.71 -1.34 -3.89
CA TRP A 39 -2.14 -1.56 -4.05
C TRP A 39 -2.88 -1.15 -2.79
N LEU A 40 -4.07 -0.61 -2.98
CA LEU A 40 -5.01 -0.34 -1.90
C LEU A 40 -6.17 -1.31 -2.04
N ILE A 41 -6.52 -1.96 -0.94
CA ILE A 41 -7.57 -2.98 -0.94
C ILE A 41 -8.68 -2.52 0.00
N ASP A 42 -9.90 -2.46 -0.52
CA ASP A 42 -11.08 -2.20 0.30
C ASP A 42 -11.39 -3.47 1.08
N ARG A 43 -11.32 -3.38 2.39
CA ARG A 43 -11.53 -4.53 3.24
C ARG A 43 -12.94 -5.09 3.13
N HIS A 44 -13.90 -4.25 2.83
CA HIS A 44 -15.32 -4.64 2.81
C HIS A 44 -15.74 -5.20 1.47
N THR A 45 -15.33 -4.57 0.38
CA THR A 45 -15.74 -4.97 -0.96
C THR A 45 -14.74 -5.86 -1.65
N LYS A 46 -13.51 -5.87 -1.14
CA LYS A 46 -12.36 -6.56 -1.73
C LYS A 46 -11.90 -5.95 -3.05
N GLU A 47 -12.38 -4.77 -3.35
CA GLU A 47 -11.92 -4.02 -4.51
C GLU A 47 -10.45 -3.67 -4.34
N ARG A 48 -9.67 -3.81 -5.41
CA ARG A 48 -8.26 -3.49 -5.43
C ARG A 48 -8.02 -2.30 -6.34
N VAL A 49 -7.28 -1.34 -5.83
CA VAL A 49 -6.94 -0.14 -6.57
C VAL A 49 -5.43 -0.04 -6.66
N LEU A 50 -4.90 0.01 -7.86
CA LEU A 50 -3.46 0.22 -8.04
C LEU A 50 -3.18 1.69 -7.77
N LEU A 51 -2.41 1.96 -6.71
CA LEU A 51 -2.08 3.33 -6.36
C LEU A 51 -0.86 3.84 -7.12
N THR A 52 0.22 3.08 -7.07
CA THR A 52 1.46 3.46 -7.74
C THR A 52 2.17 2.21 -8.24
N ALA A 53 3.04 2.41 -9.24
CA ALA A 53 3.79 1.32 -9.84
C ALA A 53 5.16 1.83 -10.26
N GLY A 54 6.02 0.92 -10.70
CA GLY A 54 7.32 1.28 -11.20
C GLY A 54 8.31 1.68 -10.13
N HIS A 55 8.06 1.29 -8.89
CA HIS A 55 8.98 1.61 -7.80
C HIS A 55 10.28 0.85 -7.96
N LYS A 56 11.36 1.52 -7.56
CA LYS A 56 12.67 0.91 -7.52
C LYS A 56 13.07 0.75 -6.07
N THR A 57 13.62 -0.38 -5.75
CA THR A 57 14.13 -0.64 -4.41
C THR A 57 15.56 -1.17 -4.54
N THR A 58 16.37 -0.92 -3.52
CA THR A 58 17.75 -1.37 -3.54
C THR A 58 17.82 -2.78 -2.99
N ALA A 59 18.60 -3.62 -3.66
CA ALA A 59 18.91 -4.97 -3.19
C ALA A 59 17.64 -5.71 -2.72
N ARG A 60 17.53 -5.91 -1.41
CA ARG A 60 16.43 -6.68 -0.82
C ARG A 60 15.34 -5.80 -0.23
N ASP A 61 15.46 -4.50 -0.38
CA ASP A 61 14.46 -3.61 0.19
C ASP A 61 13.18 -3.64 -0.62
N HIS A 62 12.10 -3.30 0.05
CA HIS A 62 10.76 -3.29 -0.51
C HIS A 62 10.11 -1.96 -0.24
N VAL A 63 8.91 -1.78 -0.77
CA VAL A 63 8.19 -0.52 -0.66
C VAL A 63 7.77 -0.20 0.78
N HIS A 64 7.40 -1.21 1.56
CA HIS A 64 7.04 -1.08 2.99
C HIS A 64 5.98 -0.01 3.23
N PRO A 65 4.73 -0.24 2.82
CA PRO A 65 3.70 0.77 3.02
C PRO A 65 3.31 0.93 4.49
N THR A 66 3.01 2.15 4.88
CA THR A 66 2.52 2.48 6.21
C THR A 66 1.51 3.60 6.09
N PHE A 67 0.32 3.41 6.61
CA PHE A 67 -0.70 4.45 6.61
C PHE A 67 -0.36 5.55 7.60
N LYS A 68 -0.63 6.79 7.22
CA LYS A 68 -0.66 7.87 8.20
C LYS A 68 -1.86 7.67 9.10
N PRO A 69 -1.77 8.09 10.37
CA PRO A 69 -2.87 7.87 11.31
C PRO A 69 -4.21 8.45 10.87
N ASP A 70 -4.21 9.53 10.11
CA ASP A 70 -5.44 10.13 9.62
C ASP A 70 -6.02 9.41 8.40
N GLY A 71 -5.31 8.43 7.86
CA GLY A 71 -5.81 7.62 6.75
C GLY A 71 -5.82 8.30 5.40
N THR A 72 -5.19 9.47 5.26
CA THR A 72 -5.25 10.22 4.01
C THR A 72 -4.10 9.93 3.07
N SER A 73 -3.05 9.30 3.57
CA SER A 73 -1.88 9.00 2.76
C SER A 73 -1.14 7.79 3.30
N ILE A 74 -0.24 7.29 2.46
CA ILE A 74 0.59 6.13 2.78
C ILE A 74 2.04 6.54 2.58
N GLU A 75 2.89 6.23 3.57
CA GLU A 75 4.32 6.40 3.44
C GLU A 75 4.91 5.13 2.87
N ILE A 76 5.80 5.29 1.91
CA ILE A 76 6.53 4.19 1.31
C ILE A 76 7.99 4.56 1.17
N GLN A 77 8.82 3.56 0.92
CA GLN A 77 10.21 3.83 0.55
C GLN A 77 10.43 3.38 -0.89
N SER A 78 11.16 4.20 -1.64
CA SER A 78 11.41 3.92 -3.05
C SER A 78 12.65 4.66 -3.51
N ALA A 79 13.39 4.06 -4.42
CA ALA A 79 14.54 4.70 -5.04
C ALA A 79 14.17 5.37 -6.36
N MET A 80 12.89 5.39 -6.72
CA MET A 80 12.49 5.89 -8.04
C MET A 80 12.76 7.37 -8.23
N LEU A 81 12.85 8.12 -7.14
CA LEU A 81 13.11 9.56 -7.20
C LEU A 81 14.58 9.92 -7.11
N SER A 82 15.47 8.96 -6.92
CA SER A 82 16.90 9.24 -6.85
C SER A 82 17.48 9.25 -8.27
N GLU A 83 18.52 10.05 -8.46
CA GLU A 83 19.14 10.19 -9.78
C GLU A 83 19.76 8.88 -10.25
N ASP A 84 20.37 8.14 -9.33
CA ASP A 84 21.07 6.90 -9.70
C ASP A 84 20.20 5.65 -9.49
N GLY A 85 18.98 5.82 -8.99
CA GLY A 85 18.10 4.69 -8.72
C GLY A 85 18.56 3.81 -7.57
N ARG A 86 19.46 4.31 -6.73
CA ARG A 86 20.03 3.51 -5.64
C ARG A 86 19.73 4.05 -4.26
N SER A 87 19.35 5.30 -4.16
CA SER A 87 19.08 5.92 -2.86
C SER A 87 17.61 5.81 -2.52
N MET A 88 17.32 5.11 -1.44
CA MET A 88 15.94 4.97 -0.98
C MET A 88 15.50 6.25 -0.30
N ASN A 89 14.31 6.70 -0.64
CA ASN A 89 13.70 7.88 -0.07
C ASN A 89 12.35 7.54 0.50
N ILE A 90 11.92 8.30 1.47
CA ILE A 90 10.56 8.18 1.97
C ILE A 90 9.66 9.02 1.06
N CYS A 91 8.67 8.38 0.51
CA CYS A 91 7.72 9.02 -0.39
C CYS A 91 6.33 8.96 0.23
N ILE A 92 5.55 10.00 -0.03
CA ILE A 92 4.17 10.07 0.47
C ILE A 92 3.24 9.89 -0.71
N VAL A 93 2.35 8.93 -0.61
CA VAL A 93 1.33 8.68 -1.62
C VAL A 93 -0.01 9.13 -1.05
N LYS A 94 -0.55 10.19 -1.62
CA LYS A 94 -1.88 10.67 -1.19
C LYS A 94 -2.95 9.77 -1.79
N LEU A 95 -3.91 9.39 -0.97
CA LEU A 95 -5.02 8.61 -1.46
C LEU A 95 -5.99 9.48 -2.23
N PRO A 96 -6.62 8.97 -3.28
CA PRO A 96 -7.67 9.71 -3.97
C PRO A 96 -8.77 10.11 -3.00
N GLN A 97 -9.23 11.35 -3.11
CA GLN A 97 -10.17 11.90 -2.15
C GLN A 97 -11.46 11.10 -2.08
N HIS A 98 -11.95 10.62 -3.21
CA HIS A 98 -13.19 9.84 -3.22
C HIS A 98 -13.06 8.53 -2.45
N LEU A 99 -11.85 7.98 -2.36
CA LEU A 99 -11.62 6.78 -1.57
C LEU A 99 -11.51 7.13 -0.09
N VAL A 100 -10.82 8.23 0.22
CA VAL A 100 -10.73 8.70 1.61
C VAL A 100 -12.13 8.92 2.18
N ASP A 101 -13.03 9.44 1.37
CA ASP A 101 -14.37 9.80 1.83
C ASP A 101 -15.36 8.64 1.81
N ARG A 102 -15.00 7.51 1.24
CA ARG A 102 -15.93 6.41 1.02
C ARG A 102 -16.65 5.95 2.28
N TYR A 103 -15.95 5.92 3.41
CA TYR A 103 -16.51 5.44 4.67
C TYR A 103 -16.71 6.55 5.69
N LYS A 104 -16.60 7.78 5.28
CA LYS A 104 -16.87 8.91 6.19
C LYS A 104 -18.37 9.12 6.30
N GLN A 105 -18.77 9.45 7.50
CA GLN A 105 -20.16 9.73 7.80
C GLN A 105 -20.48 11.18 7.45
#